data_b5a24b4fa09c4f52730f4c8dcf254c0d
#
_entry.id   b5a24b4fa09c4f52730f4c8dcf254c0d
#
_cell.length_a   1.000
_cell.length_b   1.000
_cell.length_c   1.000
_cell.angle_alpha   90.00
_cell.angle_beta   90.00
_cell.angle_gamma   90.00
#
_symmetry.space_group_name_H-M   'P 1'
#
loop_
_entity.id
_entity.type
_entity.pdbx_description
1 polymer ?
#
loop_
_entity_poly.entity_id
_entity_poly.type
_entity_poly.pdbx_seq_one_letter_code
_entity_poly.pdbx_strand_id
1 'polypeptide(L)'
;SISAHSHGRIIDSVSDDAGPFSPDRSGSTNTLYVVDLCYSGKYTKAEMLKKLRGEGGMSALLGTHDCREIERRIQEGDEWAALVYQAQALQIAKGVGIMLGCFTELIDAVILTGGLAHSKMLTDMVVGYLHDLCRIVILPGENEMEALALGTLRMLRGEEPVHTYYPVCPLPVR
;
A
#
# COMPACT_ATOMS: atom_id res chain seq x y z
N SER A 1 -0.61 -1.33 -0.43
CA SER A 1 -0.27 -2.28 -1.50
C SER A 1 -0.21 -1.58 -2.84
N ILE A 2 0.65 -2.08 -3.74
CA ILE A 2 0.82 -1.57 -5.11
C ILE A 2 0.91 -2.80 -6.01
N SER A 3 0.19 -2.80 -7.12
CA SER A 3 0.18 -3.93 -8.06
C SER A 3 0.39 -3.46 -9.49
N ALA A 4 1.11 -4.28 -10.26
CA ALA A 4 1.34 -4.12 -11.68
C ALA A 4 0.34 -5.00 -12.44
N HIS A 5 -0.33 -4.43 -13.43
CA HIS A 5 -1.35 -5.10 -14.23
C HIS A 5 -1.00 -5.03 -15.70
N SER A 6 -1.16 -6.13 -16.40
CA SER A 6 -1.04 -6.21 -17.86
C SER A 6 -2.19 -7.02 -18.44
N HIS A 7 -2.90 -6.45 -19.42
CA HIS A 7 -4.05 -7.09 -20.07
C HIS A 7 -5.10 -7.61 -19.09
N GLY A 8 -5.41 -6.83 -18.05
CA GLY A 8 -6.40 -7.17 -17.02
C GLY A 8 -5.94 -8.21 -16.00
N ARG A 9 -4.67 -8.57 -15.96
CA ARG A 9 -4.11 -9.53 -15.00
C ARG A 9 -3.04 -8.88 -14.14
N ILE A 10 -3.00 -9.25 -12.85
CA ILE A 10 -1.90 -8.88 -11.96
C ILE A 10 -0.67 -9.67 -12.38
N ILE A 11 0.41 -8.99 -12.71
CA ILE A 11 1.71 -9.59 -13.07
C ILE A 11 2.71 -9.53 -11.92
N ASP A 12 2.56 -8.55 -11.03
CA ASP A 12 3.34 -8.43 -9.79
C ASP A 12 2.62 -7.57 -8.77
N SER A 13 2.98 -7.70 -7.50
CA SER A 13 2.41 -6.88 -6.43
C SER A 13 3.35 -6.76 -5.22
N VAL A 14 3.34 -5.60 -4.61
CA VAL A 14 3.93 -5.37 -3.28
C VAL A 14 2.80 -5.41 -2.26
N SER A 15 2.93 -6.32 -1.31
CA SER A 15 1.94 -6.48 -0.25
C SER A 15 1.91 -5.27 0.70
N ASP A 16 0.88 -5.22 1.52
CA ASP A 16 0.63 -4.15 2.47
C ASP A 16 1.66 -4.06 3.62
N ASP A 17 2.47 -5.08 3.82
CA ASP A 17 3.55 -5.13 4.81
C ASP A 17 4.97 -5.05 4.22
N ALA A 18 5.09 -5.05 2.89
CA ALA A 18 6.36 -4.92 2.18
C ALA A 18 6.46 -3.64 1.30
N GLY A 19 5.41 -2.86 1.24
CA GLY A 19 5.33 -1.61 0.46
C GLY A 19 5.60 -0.35 1.28
N PRO A 20 5.08 0.80 0.85
CA PRO A 20 5.12 2.04 1.62
C PRO A 20 4.44 1.85 2.97
N PHE A 21 4.90 2.59 3.99
CA PHE A 21 4.15 2.61 5.23
C PHE A 21 2.74 3.21 5.00
N SER A 22 1.81 2.84 5.85
CA SER A 22 0.41 3.26 5.77
C SER A 22 -0.01 4.03 7.03
N PRO A 23 -1.27 4.42 7.18
CA PRO A 23 -1.76 5.00 8.43
C PRO A 23 -1.47 4.15 9.67
N ASP A 24 -1.51 2.82 9.56
CA ASP A 24 -1.40 1.89 10.70
C ASP A 24 -0.35 0.77 10.53
N ARG A 25 0.40 0.75 9.41
CA ARG A 25 1.40 -0.28 9.11
C ARG A 25 2.76 0.33 8.85
N SER A 26 3.79 -0.36 9.33
CA SER A 26 5.18 0.11 9.18
C SER A 26 5.67 0.07 7.73
N GLY A 27 5.06 -0.75 6.86
CA GLY A 27 5.56 -0.99 5.52
C GLY A 27 6.92 -1.69 5.53
N SER A 28 7.69 -1.47 4.46
CA SER A 28 9.03 -2.01 4.32
C SER A 28 9.97 -1.48 5.41
N THR A 29 10.52 -2.38 6.19
CA THR A 29 11.44 -2.07 7.30
C THR A 29 12.79 -2.76 7.09
N ASN A 30 13.84 -2.22 7.72
CA ASN A 30 15.14 -2.88 7.72
C ASN A 30 15.07 -4.17 8.55
N THR A 31 15.26 -5.31 7.89
CA THR A 31 15.14 -6.63 8.49
C THR A 31 16.09 -6.83 9.68
N LEU A 32 17.30 -6.27 9.63
CA LEU A 32 18.27 -6.41 10.73
C LEU A 32 17.73 -5.75 12.00
N TYR A 33 17.17 -4.54 11.92
CA TYR A 33 16.55 -3.88 13.08
C TYR A 33 15.34 -4.65 13.62
N VAL A 34 14.53 -5.27 12.74
CA VAL A 34 13.42 -6.10 13.19
C VAL A 34 13.95 -7.30 13.97
N VAL A 35 15.00 -7.97 13.50
CA VAL A 35 15.65 -9.07 14.20
C VAL A 35 16.19 -8.61 15.56
N ASP A 36 16.91 -7.50 15.60
CA ASP A 36 17.45 -6.94 16.85
C ASP A 36 16.35 -6.66 17.88
N LEU A 37 15.23 -6.09 17.43
CA LEU A 37 14.07 -5.83 18.30
C LEU A 37 13.42 -7.13 18.80
N CYS A 38 13.27 -8.14 17.92
CA CYS A 38 12.69 -9.43 18.31
C CYS A 38 13.52 -10.16 19.37
N TYR A 39 14.84 -10.05 19.30
CA TYR A 39 15.76 -10.72 20.23
C TYR A 39 16.22 -9.82 21.39
N SER A 40 15.75 -8.58 21.46
CA SER A 40 16.13 -7.65 22.54
C SER A 40 15.58 -8.00 23.92
N GLY A 41 14.61 -8.91 23.99
CA GLY A 41 13.86 -9.21 25.22
C GLY A 41 12.86 -8.11 25.64
N LYS A 42 12.74 -7.01 24.86
CA LYS A 42 11.85 -5.87 25.18
C LYS A 42 10.40 -6.08 24.74
N TYR A 43 10.20 -6.92 23.74
CA TYR A 43 8.90 -7.12 23.12
C TYR A 43 8.59 -8.60 22.95
N THR A 44 7.34 -8.96 23.21
CA THR A 44 6.76 -10.24 22.83
C THR A 44 6.50 -10.28 21.32
N LYS A 45 6.28 -11.50 20.78
CA LYS A 45 5.88 -11.66 19.37
C LYS A 45 4.61 -10.87 19.04
N ALA A 46 3.63 -10.87 19.95
CA ALA A 46 2.35 -10.16 19.73
C ALA A 46 2.56 -8.64 19.65
N GLU A 47 3.40 -8.07 20.52
CA GLU A 47 3.73 -6.64 20.48
C GLU A 47 4.52 -6.28 19.22
N MET A 48 5.46 -7.13 18.78
CA MET A 48 6.19 -6.90 17.54
C MET A 48 5.25 -6.92 16.33
N LEU A 49 4.31 -7.88 16.27
CA LEU A 49 3.32 -7.92 15.19
C LEU A 49 2.43 -6.67 15.18
N LYS A 50 2.02 -6.16 16.33
CA LYS A 50 1.27 -4.90 16.43
C LYS A 50 2.07 -3.69 15.92
N LYS A 51 3.37 -3.61 16.26
CA LYS A 51 4.26 -2.54 15.76
C LYS A 51 4.40 -2.55 14.24
N LEU A 52 4.34 -3.72 13.63
CA LEU A 52 4.39 -3.87 12.18
C LEU A 52 3.03 -3.59 11.54
N ARG A 53 1.92 -4.01 12.19
CA ARG A 53 0.57 -3.97 11.62
C ARG A 53 -0.46 -3.61 12.70
N GLY A 54 -1.03 -2.41 12.62
CA GLY A 54 -2.04 -1.86 13.54
C GLY A 54 -1.56 -0.67 14.36
N GLU A 55 -0.32 -0.68 14.83
CA GLU A 55 0.30 0.41 15.60
C GLU A 55 1.57 0.94 14.93
N GLY A 56 1.77 0.64 13.64
CA GLY A 56 2.88 1.13 12.84
C GLY A 56 2.55 2.41 12.07
N GLY A 57 3.39 2.77 11.12
CA GLY A 57 3.14 3.86 10.18
C GLY A 57 2.86 5.21 10.84
N MET A 58 1.81 5.90 10.38
CA MET A 58 1.43 7.20 10.94
C MET A 58 1.00 7.10 12.40
N SER A 59 0.32 6.03 12.80
CA SER A 59 -0.05 5.80 14.21
C SER A 59 1.18 5.84 15.12
N ALA A 60 2.29 5.18 14.71
CA ALA A 60 3.52 5.19 15.49
C ALA A 60 4.22 6.56 15.49
N LEU A 61 4.20 7.28 14.37
CA LEU A 61 4.96 8.51 14.16
C LEU A 61 4.22 9.76 14.64
N LEU A 62 2.89 9.76 14.55
CA LEU A 62 2.04 10.93 14.80
C LEU A 62 0.99 10.73 15.89
N GLY A 63 0.85 9.49 16.41
CA GLY A 63 -0.16 9.15 17.41
C GLY A 63 -1.59 9.04 16.87
N THR A 64 -1.76 9.16 15.56
CA THR A 64 -3.06 9.05 14.88
C THR A 64 -2.90 8.42 13.50
N HIS A 65 -3.93 7.71 13.04
CA HIS A 65 -4.05 7.18 11.68
C HIS A 65 -5.12 7.92 10.85
N ASP A 66 -5.80 8.90 11.43
CA ASP A 66 -6.78 9.70 10.71
C ASP A 66 -6.07 10.78 9.87
N CYS A 67 -6.01 10.55 8.54
CA CYS A 67 -5.36 11.47 7.62
C CYS A 67 -5.99 12.88 7.64
N ARG A 68 -7.28 13.02 7.96
CA ARG A 68 -7.96 14.32 8.07
C ARG A 68 -7.41 15.13 9.24
N GLU A 69 -7.16 14.46 10.36
CA GLU A 69 -6.52 15.09 11.54
C GLU A 69 -5.08 15.48 11.21
N ILE A 70 -4.33 14.60 10.52
CA ILE A 70 -2.95 14.87 10.11
C ILE A 70 -2.90 16.09 9.18
N GLU A 71 -3.77 16.16 8.18
CA GLU A 71 -3.86 17.29 7.26
C GLU A 71 -4.21 18.60 7.96
N ARG A 72 -5.13 18.56 8.95
CA ARG A 72 -5.44 19.72 9.77
C ARG A 72 -4.20 20.20 10.55
N ARG A 73 -3.44 19.28 11.17
CA ARG A 73 -2.19 19.60 11.89
C ARG A 73 -1.15 20.24 10.95
N ILE A 74 -1.03 19.73 9.72
CA ILE A 74 -0.13 20.31 8.71
C ILE A 74 -0.55 21.75 8.38
N GLN A 75 -1.85 22.00 8.19
CA GLN A 75 -2.38 23.34 7.91
C GLN A 75 -2.18 24.31 9.10
N GLU A 76 -2.12 23.78 10.31
CA GLU A 76 -1.82 24.54 11.55
C GLU A 76 -0.32 24.73 11.80
N GLY A 77 0.54 24.22 10.90
CA GLY A 77 1.99 24.42 10.95
C GLY A 77 2.78 23.32 11.65
N ASP A 78 2.21 22.12 11.84
CA ASP A 78 2.95 20.95 12.36
C ASP A 78 3.94 20.43 11.32
N GLU A 79 5.20 20.87 11.43
CA GLU A 79 6.28 20.49 10.52
C GLU A 79 6.59 18.99 10.57
N TRP A 80 6.44 18.34 11.73
CA TRP A 80 6.66 16.90 11.85
C TRP A 80 5.59 16.10 11.12
N ALA A 81 4.33 16.48 11.26
CA ALA A 81 3.24 15.88 10.51
C ALA A 81 3.43 16.06 9.00
N ALA A 82 3.85 17.25 8.57
CA ALA A 82 4.15 17.54 7.16
C ALA A 82 5.27 16.64 6.63
N LEU A 83 6.37 16.47 7.38
CA LEU A 83 7.49 15.62 6.98
C LEU A 83 7.07 14.15 6.87
N VAL A 84 6.31 13.63 7.82
CA VAL A 84 5.83 12.24 7.81
C VAL A 84 4.89 12.01 6.61
N TYR A 85 4.00 12.96 6.33
CA TYR A 85 3.06 12.87 5.22
C TYR A 85 3.78 12.92 3.86
N GLN A 86 4.77 13.79 3.73
CA GLN A 86 5.64 13.84 2.54
C GLN A 86 6.45 12.56 2.37
N ALA A 87 6.96 11.98 3.46
CA ALA A 87 7.69 10.71 3.42
C ALA A 87 6.78 9.57 2.95
N GLN A 88 5.50 9.55 3.33
CA GLN A 88 4.54 8.57 2.81
C GLN A 88 4.34 8.74 1.31
N ALA A 89 4.11 9.97 0.83
CA ALA A 89 3.94 10.24 -0.60
C ALA A 89 5.18 9.79 -1.40
N LEU A 90 6.37 10.07 -0.90
CA LEU A 90 7.63 9.62 -1.51
C LEU A 90 7.72 8.08 -1.55
N GLN A 91 7.34 7.39 -0.47
CA GLN A 91 7.38 5.92 -0.45
C GLN A 91 6.36 5.31 -1.41
N ILE A 92 5.17 5.91 -1.56
CA ILE A 92 4.20 5.50 -2.57
C ILE A 92 4.81 5.64 -3.96
N ALA A 93 5.40 6.78 -4.27
CA ALA A 93 6.05 7.02 -5.56
C ALA A 93 7.20 6.04 -5.84
N LYS A 94 8.03 5.76 -4.83
CA LYS A 94 9.08 4.73 -4.92
C LYS A 94 8.51 3.35 -5.18
N GLY A 95 7.41 2.99 -4.53
CA GLY A 95 6.72 1.73 -4.75
C GLY A 95 6.16 1.60 -6.16
N VAL A 96 5.62 2.67 -6.73
CA VAL A 96 5.26 2.73 -8.16
C VAL A 96 6.49 2.52 -9.03
N GLY A 97 7.62 3.19 -8.72
CA GLY A 97 8.88 3.01 -9.45
C GLY A 97 9.37 1.57 -9.47
N ILE A 98 9.20 0.83 -8.37
CA ILE A 98 9.52 -0.61 -8.32
C ILE A 98 8.64 -1.39 -9.30
N MET A 99 7.34 -1.12 -9.33
CA MET A 99 6.40 -1.80 -10.23
C MET A 99 6.64 -1.46 -11.70
N LEU A 100 7.16 -0.29 -12.03
CA LEU A 100 7.52 0.07 -13.41
C LEU A 100 8.57 -0.89 -13.99
N GLY A 101 9.45 -1.44 -13.16
CA GLY A 101 10.42 -2.46 -13.57
C GLY A 101 9.83 -3.78 -14.05
N CYS A 102 8.53 -4.03 -13.82
CA CYS A 102 7.85 -5.24 -14.29
C CYS A 102 7.41 -5.16 -15.77
N PHE A 103 7.53 -3.98 -16.39
CA PHE A 103 7.07 -3.73 -17.75
C PHE A 103 8.25 -3.56 -18.71
N THR A 104 8.13 -4.13 -19.90
CA THR A 104 9.07 -3.93 -21.01
C THR A 104 8.57 -2.84 -21.97
N GLU A 105 7.34 -2.38 -21.78
CA GLU A 105 6.67 -1.37 -22.60
C GLU A 105 6.24 -0.18 -21.73
N LEU A 106 5.87 0.92 -22.35
CA LEU A 106 5.30 2.06 -21.65
C LEU A 106 3.95 1.68 -21.04
N ILE A 107 3.75 2.06 -19.79
CA ILE A 107 2.48 1.85 -19.11
C ILE A 107 1.44 2.89 -19.56
N ASP A 108 0.17 2.51 -19.60
CA ASP A 108 -0.93 3.42 -19.94
C ASP A 108 -1.17 4.46 -18.84
N ALA A 109 -1.17 4.03 -17.59
CA ALA A 109 -1.42 4.89 -16.44
C ALA A 109 -1.02 4.27 -15.11
N VAL A 110 -0.79 5.11 -14.11
CA VAL A 110 -0.84 4.75 -12.68
C VAL A 110 -2.20 5.17 -12.13
N ILE A 111 -2.86 4.26 -11.44
CA ILE A 111 -4.16 4.50 -10.80
C ILE A 111 -3.96 4.61 -9.30
N LEU A 112 -4.32 5.77 -8.72
CA LEU A 112 -4.40 5.98 -7.28
C LEU A 112 -5.84 5.74 -6.84
N THR A 113 -6.06 4.76 -5.97
CA THR A 113 -7.38 4.36 -5.50
C THR A 113 -7.38 4.08 -4.00
N GLY A 114 -8.50 3.62 -3.47
CA GLY A 114 -8.67 3.35 -2.04
C GLY A 114 -9.00 4.59 -1.22
N GLY A 115 -9.06 4.42 0.09
CA GLY A 115 -9.43 5.49 1.04
C GLY A 115 -8.47 6.67 1.02
N LEU A 116 -7.17 6.43 0.86
CA LEU A 116 -6.15 7.49 0.81
C LEU A 116 -6.26 8.39 -0.43
N ALA A 117 -6.84 7.89 -1.52
CA ALA A 117 -7.03 8.67 -2.73
C ALA A 117 -8.10 9.78 -2.59
N HIS A 118 -8.87 9.81 -1.50
CA HIS A 118 -9.72 10.96 -1.15
C HIS A 118 -8.91 12.17 -0.68
N SER A 119 -7.69 11.96 -0.20
CA SER A 119 -6.81 13.05 0.21
C SER A 119 -6.22 13.75 -1.02
N LYS A 120 -6.70 14.96 -1.28
CA LYS A 120 -6.11 15.78 -2.33
C LYS A 120 -4.66 16.15 -2.02
N MET A 121 -4.36 16.44 -0.74
CA MET A 121 -2.99 16.79 -0.31
C MET A 121 -2.02 15.65 -0.61
N LEU A 122 -2.36 14.40 -0.23
CA LEU A 122 -1.50 13.24 -0.47
C LEU A 122 -1.36 12.94 -1.96
N THR A 123 -2.47 12.94 -2.68
CA THR A 123 -2.44 12.64 -4.14
C THR A 123 -1.67 13.68 -4.92
N ASP A 124 -1.78 14.98 -4.58
CA ASP A 124 -0.98 16.03 -5.22
C ASP A 124 0.52 15.82 -4.96
N MET A 125 0.91 15.43 -3.74
CA MET A 125 2.31 15.10 -3.43
C MET A 125 2.82 13.91 -4.25
N VAL A 126 2.03 12.84 -4.36
CA VAL A 126 2.38 11.65 -5.16
C VAL A 126 2.47 12.01 -6.64
N VAL A 127 1.51 12.76 -7.16
CA VAL A 127 1.53 13.28 -8.54
C VAL A 127 2.79 14.10 -8.79
N GLY A 128 3.19 14.95 -7.84
CA GLY A 128 4.41 15.75 -7.94
C GLY A 128 5.69 14.93 -8.16
N TYR A 129 5.75 13.70 -7.62
CA TYR A 129 6.88 12.78 -7.84
C TYR A 129 6.80 12.01 -9.17
N LEU A 130 5.61 11.81 -9.72
CA LEU A 130 5.37 10.85 -10.82
C LEU A 130 4.93 11.51 -12.14
N HIS A 131 4.60 12.80 -12.13
CA HIS A 131 3.93 13.49 -13.26
C HIS A 131 4.67 13.39 -14.60
N ASP A 132 6.00 13.38 -14.56
CA ASP A 132 6.83 13.29 -15.79
C ASP A 132 7.06 11.83 -16.24
N LEU A 133 6.66 10.85 -15.44
CA LEU A 133 6.94 9.44 -15.73
C LEU A 133 5.79 8.74 -16.44
N CYS A 134 4.55 9.12 -16.12
CA CYS A 134 3.36 8.44 -16.63
C CYS A 134 2.09 9.25 -16.40
N ARG A 135 1.02 8.90 -17.13
CA ARG A 135 -0.33 9.40 -16.84
C ARG A 135 -0.79 8.90 -15.47
N ILE A 136 -1.36 9.80 -14.65
CA ILE A 136 -1.94 9.44 -13.34
C ILE A 136 -3.44 9.63 -13.39
N VAL A 137 -4.16 8.64 -12.89
CA VAL A 137 -5.61 8.63 -12.75
C VAL A 137 -5.96 8.47 -11.27
N ILE A 138 -6.77 9.37 -10.73
CA ILE A 138 -7.21 9.33 -9.33
C ILE A 138 -8.65 8.85 -9.30
N LEU A 139 -8.88 7.69 -8.68
CA LEU A 139 -10.19 7.06 -8.49
C LEU A 139 -10.39 6.78 -7.00
N PRO A 140 -10.85 7.78 -6.21
CA PRO A 140 -11.02 7.62 -4.78
C PRO A 140 -12.08 6.58 -4.43
N GLY A 141 -11.88 5.90 -3.30
CA GLY A 141 -12.83 4.91 -2.79
C GLY A 141 -12.46 3.47 -3.14
N GLU A 142 -13.20 2.58 -2.52
CA GLU A 142 -13.04 1.13 -2.65
C GLU A 142 -14.39 0.56 -3.12
N ASN A 143 -14.50 0.24 -4.40
CA ASN A 143 -15.67 -0.46 -4.93
C ASN A 143 -15.54 -1.98 -4.74
N GLU A 144 -14.99 -2.41 -3.59
CA GLU A 144 -14.61 -3.81 -3.34
C GLU A 144 -15.82 -4.73 -3.43
N MET A 145 -16.92 -4.41 -2.75
CA MET A 145 -18.11 -5.26 -2.74
C MET A 145 -18.73 -5.39 -4.13
N GLU A 146 -18.77 -4.30 -4.89
CA GLU A 146 -19.28 -4.31 -6.27
C GLU A 146 -18.35 -5.12 -7.18
N ALA A 147 -17.03 -4.94 -7.06
CA ALA A 147 -16.04 -5.67 -7.83
C ALA A 147 -16.10 -7.18 -7.57
N LEU A 148 -16.24 -7.59 -6.30
CA LEU A 148 -16.41 -8.99 -5.91
C LEU A 148 -17.71 -9.58 -6.46
N ALA A 149 -18.82 -8.84 -6.36
CA ALA A 149 -20.12 -9.28 -6.88
C ALA A 149 -20.08 -9.44 -8.41
N LEU A 150 -19.56 -8.44 -9.12
CA LEU A 150 -19.45 -8.50 -10.59
C LEU A 150 -18.48 -9.59 -11.04
N GLY A 151 -17.36 -9.80 -10.35
CA GLY A 151 -16.42 -10.91 -10.63
C GLY A 151 -17.11 -12.27 -10.50
N THR A 152 -17.86 -12.47 -9.39
CA THR A 152 -18.61 -13.70 -9.17
C THR A 152 -19.71 -13.90 -10.25
N LEU A 153 -20.40 -12.84 -10.64
CA LEU A 153 -21.42 -12.91 -11.69
C LEU A 153 -20.84 -13.32 -13.04
N ARG A 154 -19.66 -12.83 -13.42
CA ARG A 154 -19.00 -13.24 -14.68
C ARG A 154 -18.70 -14.74 -14.69
N MET A 155 -18.22 -15.29 -13.56
CA MET A 155 -18.02 -16.74 -13.44
C MET A 155 -19.33 -17.54 -13.52
N LEU A 156 -20.38 -17.09 -12.82
CA LEU A 156 -21.69 -17.75 -12.85
C LEU A 156 -22.35 -17.72 -14.23
N ARG A 157 -22.07 -16.69 -15.02
CA ARG A 157 -22.55 -16.57 -16.40
C ARG A 157 -21.71 -17.29 -17.44
N GLY A 158 -20.59 -17.90 -17.01
CA GLY A 158 -19.65 -18.58 -17.91
C GLY A 158 -18.81 -17.61 -18.77
N GLU A 159 -18.76 -16.33 -18.41
CA GLU A 159 -17.95 -15.32 -19.11
C GLU A 159 -16.46 -15.46 -18.75
N GLU A 160 -16.16 -16.04 -17.59
CA GLU A 160 -14.82 -16.34 -17.12
C GLU A 160 -14.76 -17.78 -16.57
N PRO A 161 -13.61 -18.48 -16.74
CA PRO A 161 -13.45 -19.83 -16.23
C PRO A 161 -13.40 -19.83 -14.69
N VAL A 162 -14.02 -20.83 -14.07
CA VAL A 162 -13.90 -21.08 -12.63
C VAL A 162 -12.60 -21.81 -12.36
N HIS A 163 -11.82 -21.30 -11.42
CA HIS A 163 -10.58 -21.93 -10.96
C HIS A 163 -10.81 -22.62 -9.62
N THR A 164 -10.35 -23.86 -9.49
CA THR A 164 -10.34 -24.57 -8.21
C THR A 164 -9.12 -24.15 -7.41
N TYR A 165 -9.34 -23.65 -6.20
CA TYR A 165 -8.25 -23.36 -5.27
C TYR A 165 -7.67 -24.66 -4.74
N TYR A 166 -6.40 -24.91 -5.01
CA TYR A 166 -5.62 -25.98 -4.36
C TYR A 166 -4.72 -25.33 -3.31
N PRO A 167 -4.90 -25.67 -2.00
CA PRO A 167 -4.00 -25.17 -0.97
C PRO A 167 -2.56 -25.57 -1.31
N VAL A 168 -1.66 -24.61 -1.39
CA VAL A 168 -0.24 -24.88 -1.55
C VAL A 168 0.21 -25.58 -0.26
N CYS A 169 0.64 -26.84 -0.37
CA CYS A 169 1.25 -27.53 0.75
C CYS A 169 2.48 -26.73 1.19
N PRO A 170 2.56 -26.30 2.47
CA PRO A 170 3.75 -25.61 2.93
C PRO A 170 4.95 -26.54 2.71
N LEU A 171 6.00 -26.01 2.07
CA LEU A 171 7.24 -26.76 1.89
C LEU A 171 7.69 -27.27 3.27
N PRO A 172 8.06 -28.55 3.39
CA PRO A 172 8.57 -29.06 4.66
C PRO A 172 9.78 -28.22 5.06
N VAL A 173 9.69 -27.60 6.23
CA VAL A 173 10.82 -26.88 6.84
C VAL A 173 11.89 -27.95 7.08
N ARG A 174 12.98 -27.87 6.33
CA ARG A 174 14.15 -28.74 6.51
C ARG A 174 14.99 -28.25 7.69
#